data_a5de67f37a1c5c8d6913fdba45674c1d
#
_entry.id   a5de67f37a1c5c8d6913fdba45674c1d
#
_cell.length_a   1.000
_cell.length_b   1.000
_cell.length_c   1.000
_cell.angle_alpha   90.00
_cell.angle_beta   90.00
_cell.angle_gamma   90.00
#
_symmetry.space_group_name_H-M   'P 1'
#
loop_
_entity.id
_entity.type
_entity.pdbx_description
1 polymer ?
#
loop_
_entity_poly.entity_id
_entity_poly.type
_entity_poly.pdbx_seq_one_letter_code
_entity_poly.pdbx_strand_id
1 'polypeptide(L)'
;MKKIILSLLLLLPLSVAAHTNDEVKDTDNNLLKAALKGWHVRLGAGFNLGGTSPLPLPAEIRKIESYQPGLCFTVQGAAHKQFGEKKKWGLMLGLRFESKGMKTDATVKNYHMEAVNDDGSGTVRGAWTGKVKTEVNNNYLTIPVLATYNFNERWMVKAGPYFSYMVNGTFKGSAYDGYIRDQEPTGTKTEVQSASYDFSDDLRRFQWGVQAGGEFKAYKHLSVSLDLTWGLNGIFPSDFQSVTFALYPIYGTLGFHYLF
;
A
#
# COMPACT_ATOMS: atom_id res chain seq x y z
N MET A 1 -10.56 24.18 6.21
CA MET A 1 -9.14 23.93 6.56
C MET A 1 -8.51 22.72 5.85
N LYS A 2 -9.24 21.89 5.09
CA LYS A 2 -8.69 20.70 4.38
C LYS A 2 -8.03 20.99 3.01
N LYS A 3 -8.19 22.19 2.45
CA LYS A 3 -7.67 22.54 1.11
C LYS A 3 -6.27 23.18 1.10
N ILE A 4 -5.72 23.54 2.25
CA ILE A 4 -4.43 24.27 2.34
C ILE A 4 -3.24 23.29 2.48
N ILE A 5 -3.44 22.08 2.95
CA ILE A 5 -2.35 21.09 3.17
C ILE A 5 -1.89 20.46 1.86
N LEU A 6 -2.76 20.32 0.87
CA LEU A 6 -2.43 19.69 -0.41
C LEU A 6 -1.56 20.59 -1.32
N SER A 7 -1.68 21.92 -1.15
CA SER A 7 -0.87 22.88 -1.93
C SER A 7 0.55 23.07 -1.40
N LEU A 8 0.81 22.73 -0.14
CA LEU A 8 2.14 22.89 0.47
C LEU A 8 3.11 21.74 0.12
N LEU A 9 2.59 20.56 -0.19
CA LEU A 9 3.38 19.35 -0.51
C LEU A 9 3.87 19.30 -1.97
N LEU A 10 3.25 20.05 -2.87
CA LEU A 10 3.64 20.14 -4.29
C LEU A 10 4.73 21.19 -4.56
N LEU A 11 5.07 22.01 -3.59
CA LEU A 11 6.02 23.14 -3.77
C LEU A 11 7.45 22.84 -3.31
N LEU A 12 7.72 21.70 -2.66
CA LEU A 12 9.05 21.39 -2.14
C LEU A 12 10.15 21.08 -3.18
N PRO A 13 9.89 20.57 -4.39
CA PRO A 13 10.96 20.39 -5.38
C PRO A 13 11.19 21.57 -6.32
N LEU A 14 10.31 22.58 -6.39
CA LEU A 14 10.41 23.68 -7.34
C LEU A 14 11.13 24.92 -6.79
N SER A 15 11.33 25.04 -5.49
CA SER A 15 11.99 26.20 -4.87
C SER A 15 13.50 26.16 -4.88
N VAL A 16 14.14 25.12 -5.40
CA VAL A 16 15.62 25.01 -5.50
C VAL A 16 16.18 25.77 -6.71
N ALA A 17 15.34 26.30 -7.59
CA ALA A 17 15.76 26.99 -8.82
C ALA A 17 15.54 28.50 -8.82
N ALA A 18 15.09 29.12 -7.74
CA ALA A 18 14.93 30.56 -7.68
C ALA A 18 16.18 31.24 -7.09
N HIS A 19 16.94 31.89 -7.94
CA HIS A 19 17.98 32.86 -7.54
C HIS A 19 17.31 34.03 -6.80
N THR A 20 17.66 34.21 -5.54
CA THR A 20 17.55 35.51 -4.89
C THR A 20 18.90 35.87 -4.30
N ASN A 21 19.47 36.94 -4.82
CA ASN A 21 20.56 37.65 -4.22
C ASN A 21 20.03 38.33 -2.95
N ASP A 22 20.45 37.89 -1.79
CA ASP A 22 20.55 38.67 -0.59
C ASP A 22 21.53 38.01 0.39
N GLU A 23 22.51 38.79 0.81
CA GLU A 23 23.57 38.43 1.75
C GLU A 23 22.98 38.17 3.15
N VAL A 24 22.68 36.93 3.47
CA VAL A 24 22.43 36.46 4.84
C VAL A 24 23.29 35.23 5.12
N LYS A 25 24.17 35.40 6.07
CA LYS A 25 25.14 34.46 6.67
C LYS A 25 25.13 32.99 6.19
N ASP A 26 26.17 32.74 5.46
CA ASP A 26 26.51 31.61 4.59
C ASP A 26 26.69 30.20 5.25
N THR A 27 26.48 30.01 6.54
CA THR A 27 26.83 28.76 7.19
C THR A 27 25.76 27.70 6.99
N ASP A 28 24.48 28.05 7.05
CA ASP A 28 23.36 27.09 6.92
C ASP A 28 23.13 26.69 5.47
N ASN A 29 23.33 27.61 4.51
CA ASN A 29 23.27 27.31 3.09
C ASN A 29 24.39 26.37 2.64
N ASN A 30 25.56 26.45 3.22
CA ASN A 30 26.69 25.55 2.91
C ASN A 30 26.48 24.14 3.44
N LEU A 31 25.85 23.98 4.62
CA LEU A 31 25.49 22.68 5.16
C LEU A 31 24.38 22.00 4.34
N LEU A 32 23.36 22.74 3.90
CA LEU A 32 22.31 22.23 3.02
C LEU A 32 22.87 21.85 1.64
N LYS A 33 23.69 22.69 1.03
CA LYS A 33 24.36 22.39 -0.25
C LYS A 33 25.28 21.18 -0.13
N ALA A 34 26.01 21.05 0.96
CA ALA A 34 26.87 19.88 1.22
C ALA A 34 26.04 18.60 1.45
N ALA A 35 24.91 18.68 2.16
CA ALA A 35 24.01 17.57 2.36
C ALA A 35 23.34 17.10 1.07
N LEU A 36 22.96 18.02 0.18
CA LEU A 36 22.34 17.74 -1.11
C LEU A 36 23.35 17.32 -2.19
N LYS A 37 24.64 17.50 -1.97
CA LYS A 37 25.68 17.12 -2.94
C LYS A 37 25.69 15.61 -3.18
N GLY A 38 25.60 15.24 -4.45
CA GLY A 38 25.66 13.84 -4.89
C GLY A 38 24.33 13.08 -4.79
N TRP A 39 23.22 13.78 -4.53
CA TRP A 39 21.89 13.21 -4.71
C TRP A 39 21.42 13.41 -6.15
N HIS A 40 20.91 12.33 -6.73
CA HIS A 40 20.29 12.30 -8.05
C HIS A 40 18.79 12.18 -7.88
N VAL A 41 18.06 13.14 -8.43
CA VAL A 41 16.59 13.14 -8.38
C VAL A 41 16.03 12.27 -9.49
N ARG A 42 14.92 11.62 -9.20
CA ARG A 42 14.19 10.78 -10.15
C ARG A 42 12.69 10.92 -9.94
N LEU A 43 11.95 10.89 -11.02
CA LEU A 43 10.50 10.83 -11.01
C LEU A 43 10.04 9.52 -11.64
N GLY A 44 8.98 8.95 -11.12
CA GLY A 44 8.47 7.67 -11.61
C GLY A 44 6.97 7.56 -11.54
N ALA A 45 6.43 6.72 -12.41
CA ALA A 45 5.04 6.30 -12.39
C ALA A 45 4.98 4.79 -12.66
N GLY A 46 3.92 4.15 -12.24
CA GLY A 46 3.78 2.71 -12.43
C GLY A 46 2.41 2.17 -12.04
N PHE A 47 2.32 0.85 -12.08
CA PHE A 47 1.09 0.11 -11.76
C PHE A 47 1.36 -0.87 -10.63
N ASN A 48 0.40 -0.96 -9.70
CA ASN A 48 0.41 -1.88 -8.59
C ASN A 48 -0.54 -3.04 -8.89
N LEU A 49 -0.07 -4.26 -8.68
CA LEU A 49 -0.80 -5.51 -8.80
C LEU A 49 -0.61 -6.30 -7.52
N GLY A 50 -1.70 -6.73 -6.91
CA GLY A 50 -1.62 -7.51 -5.66
C GLY A 50 -2.91 -7.42 -4.88
N GLY A 51 -2.82 -7.75 -3.60
CA GLY A 51 -4.00 -7.78 -2.77
C GLY A 51 -3.68 -7.66 -1.29
N THR A 52 -4.75 -7.66 -0.52
CA THR A 52 -4.71 -7.72 0.92
C THR A 52 -5.18 -9.11 1.33
N SER A 53 -4.29 -9.89 1.93
CA SER A 53 -4.51 -11.31 2.21
C SER A 53 -4.18 -11.64 3.66
N PRO A 54 -4.92 -12.58 4.26
CA PRO A 54 -4.47 -13.18 5.51
C PRO A 54 -3.24 -14.07 5.27
N LEU A 55 -2.33 -14.08 6.25
CA LEU A 55 -1.16 -14.95 6.25
C LEU A 55 -0.96 -15.59 7.62
N PRO A 56 -1.02 -16.94 7.71
CA PRO A 56 -1.35 -17.90 6.65
C PRO A 56 -2.81 -17.81 6.22
N LEU A 57 -3.17 -18.42 5.09
CA LEU A 57 -4.56 -18.47 4.64
C LEU A 57 -5.39 -19.29 5.66
N PRO A 58 -6.46 -18.69 6.26
CA PRO A 58 -7.27 -19.39 7.26
C PRO A 58 -8.02 -20.58 6.67
N ALA A 59 -8.22 -21.61 7.50
CA ALA A 59 -8.94 -22.81 7.09
C ALA A 59 -10.43 -22.54 6.75
N GLU A 60 -10.97 -21.44 7.22
CA GLU A 60 -12.33 -20.96 6.94
C GLU A 60 -12.51 -20.56 5.47
N ILE A 61 -11.46 -20.11 4.79
CA ILE A 61 -11.48 -19.81 3.35
C ILE A 61 -11.27 -21.13 2.59
N ARG A 62 -12.34 -21.65 2.00
CA ARG A 62 -12.34 -22.97 1.34
C ARG A 62 -11.89 -22.85 -0.11
N LYS A 63 -12.27 -21.77 -0.80
CA LYS A 63 -11.97 -21.58 -2.21
C LYS A 63 -12.04 -20.10 -2.55
N ILE A 64 -11.10 -19.61 -3.33
CA ILE A 64 -11.17 -18.32 -3.98
C ILE A 64 -11.78 -18.55 -5.37
N GLU A 65 -13.01 -18.08 -5.58
CA GLU A 65 -13.75 -18.28 -6.83
C GLU A 65 -13.27 -17.30 -7.89
N SER A 66 -13.02 -16.05 -7.50
CA SER A 66 -12.46 -15.04 -8.39
C SER A 66 -11.54 -14.07 -7.64
N TYR A 67 -10.56 -13.57 -8.38
CA TYR A 67 -9.69 -12.50 -7.95
C TYR A 67 -9.52 -11.52 -9.11
N GLN A 68 -9.79 -10.25 -8.85
CA GLN A 68 -9.63 -9.16 -9.80
C GLN A 68 -8.75 -8.09 -9.17
N PRO A 69 -7.51 -7.91 -9.64
CA PRO A 69 -6.70 -6.78 -9.21
C PRO A 69 -7.36 -5.48 -9.67
N GLY A 70 -7.41 -4.49 -8.78
CA GLY A 70 -7.86 -3.15 -9.13
C GLY A 70 -6.90 -2.51 -10.15
N LEU A 71 -7.39 -1.55 -10.92
CA LEU A 71 -6.52 -0.67 -11.69
C LEU A 71 -5.85 0.30 -10.71
N CYS A 72 -4.70 -0.08 -10.21
CA CYS A 72 -3.96 0.63 -9.20
C CYS A 72 -2.72 1.26 -9.81
N PHE A 73 -2.46 2.51 -9.47
CA PHE A 73 -1.32 3.26 -10.00
C PHE A 73 -0.44 3.80 -8.88
N THR A 74 0.77 4.17 -9.23
CA THR A 74 1.71 4.85 -8.35
C THR A 74 2.42 5.98 -9.08
N VAL A 75 2.66 7.06 -8.37
CA VAL A 75 3.52 8.17 -8.80
C VAL A 75 4.49 8.47 -7.67
N GLN A 76 5.78 8.61 -8.00
CA GLN A 76 6.80 8.85 -6.97
C GLN A 76 7.86 9.84 -7.43
N GLY A 77 8.34 10.64 -6.47
CA GLY A 77 9.59 11.34 -6.53
C GLY A 77 10.59 10.68 -5.59
N ALA A 78 11.83 10.50 -6.02
CA ALA A 78 12.86 9.94 -5.16
C ALA A 78 14.21 10.62 -5.38
N ALA A 79 15.02 10.63 -4.33
CA ALA A 79 16.41 11.04 -4.35
C ALA A 79 17.29 9.83 -4.05
N HIS A 80 18.34 9.65 -4.85
CA HIS A 80 19.27 8.52 -4.75
C HIS A 80 20.67 9.04 -4.60
N LYS A 81 21.39 8.56 -3.60
CA LYS A 81 22.80 8.86 -3.35
C LYS A 81 23.62 7.58 -3.30
N GLN A 82 24.70 7.56 -4.06
CA GLN A 82 25.65 6.45 -4.09
C GLN A 82 26.87 6.76 -3.23
N PHE A 83 27.44 5.72 -2.60
CA PHE A 83 28.56 5.81 -1.67
C PHE A 83 29.76 4.99 -2.16
N GLY A 84 30.95 5.38 -1.66
CA GLY A 84 32.21 4.73 -1.93
C GLY A 84 32.78 5.02 -3.33
N GLU A 85 34.05 4.70 -3.52
CA GLU A 85 34.77 4.96 -4.78
C GLU A 85 34.14 4.22 -5.98
N LYS A 86 33.70 2.98 -5.75
CA LYS A 86 33.08 2.14 -6.79
C LYS A 86 31.59 2.43 -7.02
N LYS A 87 30.98 3.33 -6.23
CA LYS A 87 29.56 3.73 -6.30
C LYS A 87 28.57 2.55 -6.38
N LYS A 88 28.90 1.42 -5.75
CA LYS A 88 28.05 0.22 -5.78
C LYS A 88 26.90 0.30 -4.81
N TRP A 89 27.14 0.82 -3.59
CA TRP A 89 26.15 0.97 -2.56
C TRP A 89 25.50 2.35 -2.60
N GLY A 90 24.25 2.45 -2.22
CA GLY A 90 23.55 3.71 -2.15
C GLY A 90 22.36 3.67 -1.20
N LEU A 91 21.77 4.84 -1.04
CA LEU A 91 20.52 5.07 -0.30
C LEU A 91 19.54 5.77 -1.22
N MET A 92 18.33 5.30 -1.24
CA MET A 92 17.22 5.91 -1.96
C MET A 92 16.12 6.29 -0.96
N LEU A 93 15.73 7.56 -0.98
CA LEU A 93 14.61 8.09 -0.22
C LEU A 93 13.56 8.60 -1.19
N GLY A 94 12.30 8.30 -0.96
CA GLY A 94 11.23 8.69 -1.86
C GLY A 94 9.99 9.21 -1.14
N LEU A 95 9.16 9.87 -1.92
CA LEU A 95 7.77 10.16 -1.58
C LEU A 95 6.91 9.61 -2.72
N ARG A 96 5.95 8.76 -2.39
CA ARG A 96 5.12 8.03 -3.34
C ARG A 96 3.65 8.16 -2.98
N PHE A 97 2.84 8.56 -3.92
CA PHE A 97 1.40 8.38 -3.87
C PHE A 97 1.04 7.11 -4.61
N GLU A 98 0.30 6.21 -3.96
CA GLU A 98 -0.05 4.92 -4.53
C GLU A 98 -1.47 4.50 -4.18
N SER A 99 -2.15 3.88 -5.14
CA SER A 99 -3.40 3.16 -4.89
C SER A 99 -3.14 1.65 -4.80
N LYS A 100 -3.89 0.98 -3.92
CA LYS A 100 -3.84 -0.46 -3.68
C LYS A 100 -5.26 -0.98 -3.57
N GLY A 101 -5.67 -1.85 -4.49
CA GLY A 101 -7.04 -2.34 -4.52
C GLY A 101 -7.14 -3.75 -5.08
N MET A 102 -8.22 -4.41 -4.71
CA MET A 102 -8.60 -5.73 -5.21
C MET A 102 -10.08 -5.96 -5.03
N LYS A 103 -10.61 -6.91 -5.81
CA LYS A 103 -11.92 -7.54 -5.58
C LYS A 103 -11.72 -9.04 -5.52
N THR A 104 -12.34 -9.68 -4.54
CA THR A 104 -12.31 -11.14 -4.39
C THR A 104 -13.71 -11.66 -4.19
N ASP A 105 -13.93 -12.88 -4.64
CA ASP A 105 -15.11 -13.68 -4.33
C ASP A 105 -14.61 -15.03 -3.84
N ALA A 106 -15.08 -15.45 -2.66
CA ALA A 106 -14.58 -16.64 -1.99
C ALA A 106 -15.71 -17.44 -1.35
N THR A 107 -15.61 -18.76 -1.37
CA THR A 107 -16.42 -19.65 -0.58
C THR A 107 -15.76 -19.87 0.77
N VAL A 108 -16.52 -19.61 1.84
CA VAL A 108 -16.05 -19.72 3.22
C VAL A 108 -16.93 -20.67 4.03
N LYS A 109 -16.37 -21.21 5.10
CA LYS A 109 -17.09 -22.05 6.06
C LYS A 109 -16.70 -21.70 7.49
N ASN A 110 -17.70 -21.47 8.34
CA ASN A 110 -17.52 -21.07 9.74
C ASN A 110 -16.69 -19.78 9.90
N TYR A 111 -16.86 -18.87 8.96
CA TYR A 111 -16.16 -17.59 8.94
C TYR A 111 -16.86 -16.63 9.90
N HIS A 112 -16.20 -16.23 10.98
CA HIS A 112 -16.77 -15.26 11.91
C HIS A 112 -16.83 -13.88 11.28
N MET A 113 -18.03 -13.34 11.21
CA MET A 113 -18.27 -12.01 10.64
C MET A 113 -19.48 -11.32 11.28
N GLU A 114 -19.52 -10.02 11.10
CA GLU A 114 -20.68 -9.18 11.37
C GLU A 114 -21.08 -8.46 10.09
N ALA A 115 -22.35 -8.50 9.75
CA ALA A 115 -22.90 -7.84 8.55
C ALA A 115 -24.32 -7.37 8.79
N VAL A 116 -24.79 -6.40 8.00
CA VAL A 116 -26.16 -5.90 8.03
C VAL A 116 -26.96 -6.61 6.95
N ASN A 117 -28.10 -7.18 7.32
CA ASN A 117 -29.02 -7.78 6.35
C ASN A 117 -29.55 -6.75 5.37
N ASP A 118 -29.50 -7.05 4.07
CA ASP A 118 -29.94 -6.15 3.02
C ASP A 118 -31.47 -5.99 3.01
N ASP A 119 -32.21 -6.86 3.67
CA ASP A 119 -33.67 -6.78 3.88
C ASP A 119 -34.09 -5.83 5.03
N GLY A 120 -33.10 -5.24 5.73
CA GLY A 120 -33.34 -4.36 6.87
C GLY A 120 -33.73 -5.06 8.17
N SER A 121 -33.67 -6.40 8.26
CA SER A 121 -34.02 -7.17 9.47
C SER A 121 -33.01 -7.03 10.62
N GLY A 122 -31.91 -6.30 10.42
CA GLY A 122 -30.90 -5.98 11.44
C GLY A 122 -29.52 -6.51 11.12
N THR A 123 -28.64 -6.52 12.13
CA THR A 123 -27.28 -7.01 12.05
C THR A 123 -27.21 -8.51 12.36
N VAL A 124 -26.51 -9.25 11.52
CA VAL A 124 -26.19 -10.68 11.75
C VAL A 124 -24.75 -10.81 12.19
N ARG A 125 -24.53 -11.56 13.27
CA ARG A 125 -23.20 -11.85 13.81
C ARG A 125 -23.08 -13.32 14.13
N GLY A 126 -21.99 -13.96 13.70
CA GLY A 126 -21.74 -15.36 13.99
C GLY A 126 -20.87 -16.04 12.95
N ALA A 127 -20.98 -17.39 12.90
CA ALA A 127 -20.22 -18.24 11.97
C ALA A 127 -20.93 -18.35 10.62
N TRP A 128 -20.44 -17.61 9.64
CA TRP A 128 -20.94 -17.61 8.26
C TRP A 128 -20.43 -18.84 7.47
N THR A 129 -21.30 -19.43 6.70
CA THR A 129 -20.96 -20.44 5.69
C THR A 129 -21.70 -20.12 4.40
N GLY A 130 -20.96 -19.83 3.35
CA GLY A 130 -21.50 -19.37 2.08
C GLY A 130 -20.44 -18.65 1.24
N LYS A 131 -20.86 -17.71 0.42
CA LYS A 131 -19.96 -16.87 -0.40
C LYS A 131 -19.74 -15.52 0.24
N VAL A 132 -18.54 -14.97 0.05
CA VAL A 132 -18.15 -13.63 0.52
C VAL A 132 -17.44 -12.90 -0.59
N LYS A 133 -18.00 -11.76 -0.98
CA LYS A 133 -17.39 -10.83 -1.91
C LYS A 133 -16.76 -9.68 -1.14
N THR A 134 -15.51 -9.35 -1.43
CA THR A 134 -14.77 -8.27 -0.77
C THR A 134 -14.18 -7.33 -1.81
N GLU A 135 -14.33 -6.04 -1.59
CA GLU A 135 -13.73 -4.99 -2.39
C GLU A 135 -12.89 -4.08 -1.48
N VAL A 136 -11.62 -3.93 -1.85
CA VAL A 136 -10.66 -3.06 -1.16
C VAL A 136 -10.14 -2.04 -2.15
N ASN A 137 -10.10 -0.77 -1.72
CA ASN A 137 -9.47 0.31 -2.49
C ASN A 137 -8.90 1.37 -1.53
N ASN A 138 -7.58 1.37 -1.37
CA ASN A 138 -6.87 2.20 -0.42
C ASN A 138 -5.83 3.06 -1.12
N ASN A 139 -5.79 4.36 -0.79
CA ASN A 139 -4.80 5.29 -1.31
C ASN A 139 -3.86 5.74 -0.20
N TYR A 140 -2.56 5.67 -0.48
CA TYR A 140 -1.51 5.92 0.50
C TYR A 140 -0.53 7.00 0.02
N LEU A 141 -0.04 7.75 0.99
CA LEU A 141 1.19 8.51 0.87
C LEU A 141 2.29 7.70 1.55
N THR A 142 3.30 7.29 0.79
CA THR A 142 4.33 6.32 1.21
C THR A 142 5.72 6.92 1.13
N ILE A 143 6.53 6.69 2.15
CA ILE A 143 7.94 7.07 2.23
C ILE A 143 8.77 5.78 2.24
N PRO A 144 9.32 5.33 1.09
CA PRO A 144 10.29 4.26 1.04
C PRO A 144 11.69 4.77 1.44
N VAL A 145 12.41 3.95 2.22
CA VAL A 145 13.80 4.15 2.63
C VAL A 145 14.59 2.91 2.24
N LEU A 146 15.27 2.96 1.10
CA LEU A 146 15.82 1.77 0.48
C LEU A 146 17.34 1.83 0.38
N ALA A 147 18.02 0.80 0.88
CA ALA A 147 19.39 0.51 0.50
C ALA A 147 19.42 0.02 -0.94
N THR A 148 20.39 0.45 -1.71
CA THR A 148 20.56 0.07 -3.11
C THR A 148 21.92 -0.54 -3.35
N TYR A 149 21.99 -1.50 -4.27
CA TYR A 149 23.22 -2.07 -4.73
C TYR A 149 23.26 -2.18 -6.26
N ASN A 150 24.27 -1.56 -6.88
CA ASN A 150 24.47 -1.58 -8.32
C ASN A 150 25.43 -2.72 -8.68
N PHE A 151 24.94 -3.74 -9.38
CA PHE A 151 25.79 -4.81 -9.94
C PHE A 151 26.68 -4.26 -11.03
N ASN A 152 26.10 -3.42 -11.88
CA ASN A 152 26.75 -2.72 -12.98
C ASN A 152 26.00 -1.39 -13.27
N GLU A 153 26.33 -0.73 -14.37
CA GLU A 153 25.73 0.55 -14.78
C GLU A 153 24.24 0.45 -15.15
N ARG A 154 23.72 -0.76 -15.40
CA ARG A 154 22.34 -0.99 -15.83
C ARG A 154 21.46 -1.65 -14.79
N TRP A 155 22.02 -2.51 -13.93
CA TRP A 155 21.27 -3.31 -12.99
C TRP A 155 21.50 -2.87 -11.55
N MET A 156 20.41 -2.56 -10.87
CA MET A 156 20.38 -2.20 -9.47
C MET A 156 19.33 -3.05 -8.75
N VAL A 157 19.64 -3.48 -7.53
CA VAL A 157 18.64 -3.99 -6.58
C VAL A 157 18.47 -2.99 -5.46
N LYS A 158 17.30 -3.01 -4.86
CA LYS A 158 16.94 -2.13 -3.77
C LYS A 158 16.09 -2.88 -2.76
N ALA A 159 16.31 -2.63 -1.47
CA ALA A 159 15.53 -3.21 -0.40
C ALA A 159 15.55 -2.30 0.84
N GLY A 160 14.48 -2.32 1.61
CA GLY A 160 14.39 -1.57 2.86
C GLY A 160 12.96 -1.41 3.36
N PRO A 161 12.78 -0.68 4.46
CA PRO A 161 11.47 -0.39 5.00
C PRO A 161 10.73 0.68 4.17
N TYR A 162 9.40 0.66 4.30
CA TYR A 162 8.55 1.75 3.86
C TYR A 162 7.52 2.09 4.95
N PHE A 163 7.10 3.33 4.97
CA PHE A 163 6.09 3.87 5.88
C PHE A 163 5.01 4.55 5.06
N SER A 164 3.75 4.19 5.31
CA SER A 164 2.62 4.67 4.54
C SER A 164 1.55 5.27 5.45
N TYR A 165 0.99 6.37 5.03
CA TYR A 165 -0.18 6.97 5.66
C TYR A 165 -1.36 6.90 4.69
N MET A 166 -2.48 6.32 5.13
CA MET A 166 -3.68 6.18 4.33
C MET A 166 -4.41 7.52 4.24
N VAL A 167 -4.54 8.04 3.03
CA VAL A 167 -5.25 9.29 2.74
C VAL A 167 -6.76 9.01 2.74
N ASN A 168 -7.17 7.97 2.05
CA ASN A 168 -8.53 7.43 2.06
C ASN A 168 -8.47 5.93 1.80
N GLY A 169 -9.52 5.23 2.21
CA GLY A 169 -9.61 3.79 2.01
C GLY A 169 -11.04 3.31 2.09
N THR A 170 -11.32 2.20 1.41
CA THR A 170 -12.59 1.48 1.51
C THR A 170 -12.34 -0.01 1.65
N PHE A 171 -13.11 -0.64 2.53
CA PHE A 171 -13.17 -2.08 2.70
C PHE A 171 -14.64 -2.47 2.84
N LYS A 172 -15.21 -2.95 1.75
CA LYS A 172 -16.64 -3.26 1.65
C LYS A 172 -16.85 -4.64 1.07
N GLY A 173 -18.03 -5.20 1.33
CA GLY A 173 -18.39 -6.44 0.68
C GLY A 173 -19.77 -6.91 1.02
N SER A 174 -20.07 -8.13 0.59
CA SER A 174 -21.33 -8.80 0.87
C SER A 174 -21.11 -10.30 1.09
N ALA A 175 -21.89 -10.83 2.01
CA ALA A 175 -22.04 -12.25 2.23
C ALA A 175 -23.36 -12.69 1.57
N TYR A 176 -23.35 -13.76 0.79
CA TYR A 176 -24.50 -14.20 0.04
C TYR A 176 -24.50 -15.71 -0.23
N ASP A 177 -25.62 -16.25 -0.66
CA ASP A 177 -25.82 -17.69 -0.92
C ASP A 177 -25.36 -18.55 0.27
N GLY A 178 -25.84 -18.26 1.47
CA GLY A 178 -25.38 -19.00 2.63
C GLY A 178 -26.27 -18.88 3.86
N TYR A 179 -25.67 -19.24 4.98
CA TYR A 179 -26.33 -19.16 6.29
C TYR A 179 -25.36 -18.74 7.37
N ILE A 180 -25.89 -18.12 8.41
CA ILE A 180 -25.16 -17.81 9.62
C ILE A 180 -25.59 -18.73 10.76
N ARG A 181 -24.65 -19.12 11.61
CA ARG A 181 -24.92 -19.79 12.87
C ARG A 181 -24.63 -18.85 14.02
N ASP A 182 -25.59 -18.79 14.96
CA ASP A 182 -25.47 -17.90 16.11
C ASP A 182 -24.29 -18.34 16.99
N GLN A 183 -23.37 -17.43 17.23
CA GLN A 183 -22.17 -17.50 18.07
C GLN A 183 -21.21 -18.66 17.79
N GLU A 184 -21.68 -19.90 17.59
CA GLU A 184 -20.87 -21.10 17.44
C GLU A 184 -21.18 -21.86 16.13
N PRO A 185 -20.23 -22.71 15.62
CA PRO A 185 -20.45 -23.54 14.44
C PRO A 185 -21.59 -24.53 14.55
N THR A 186 -22.06 -24.80 15.77
CA THR A 186 -23.19 -25.72 16.09
C THR A 186 -24.46 -24.96 16.45
N GLY A 187 -24.45 -23.64 16.51
CA GLY A 187 -25.58 -22.79 16.88
C GLY A 187 -26.76 -22.83 15.90
N THR A 188 -27.84 -22.15 16.24
CA THR A 188 -29.04 -22.08 15.41
C THR A 188 -28.70 -21.55 14.02
N LYS A 189 -29.17 -22.24 12.98
CA LYS A 189 -28.95 -21.92 11.59
C LYS A 189 -30.01 -20.93 11.12
N THR A 190 -29.57 -19.78 10.56
CA THR A 190 -30.45 -18.81 9.91
C THR A 190 -29.99 -18.63 8.47
N GLU A 191 -30.86 -18.90 7.51
CA GLU A 191 -30.59 -18.67 6.08
C GLU A 191 -30.57 -17.15 5.84
N VAL A 192 -29.55 -16.69 5.10
CA VAL A 192 -29.39 -15.29 4.74
C VAL A 192 -29.15 -15.21 3.24
N GLN A 193 -30.00 -14.51 2.51
CA GLN A 193 -29.86 -14.37 1.07
C GLN A 193 -28.72 -13.43 0.72
N SER A 194 -28.68 -12.28 1.37
CA SER A 194 -27.61 -11.29 1.20
C SER A 194 -27.50 -10.43 2.45
N ALA A 195 -26.27 -10.14 2.84
CA ALA A 195 -25.94 -9.19 3.89
C ALA A 195 -24.69 -8.41 3.50
N SER A 196 -24.69 -7.10 3.66
CA SER A 196 -23.56 -6.23 3.31
C SER A 196 -22.77 -5.83 4.55
N TYR A 197 -21.48 -5.53 4.32
CA TYR A 197 -20.59 -4.98 5.35
C TYR A 197 -19.74 -3.84 4.81
N ASP A 198 -19.46 -2.88 5.68
CA ASP A 198 -18.57 -1.75 5.39
C ASP A 198 -17.68 -1.49 6.60
N PHE A 199 -16.40 -1.84 6.50
CA PHE A 199 -15.38 -1.64 7.53
C PHE A 199 -14.38 -0.54 7.13
N SER A 200 -14.80 0.38 6.27
CA SER A 200 -13.94 1.43 5.75
C SER A 200 -13.43 2.37 6.84
N ASP A 201 -14.26 2.66 7.84
CA ASP A 201 -13.92 3.55 8.95
C ASP A 201 -12.97 2.90 9.97
N ASP A 202 -12.92 1.57 10.01
CA ASP A 202 -12.07 0.78 10.92
C ASP A 202 -10.67 0.56 10.36
N LEU A 203 -10.38 1.02 9.14
CA LEU A 203 -9.09 0.84 8.52
C LEU A 203 -7.98 1.60 9.25
N ARG A 204 -6.86 0.90 9.50
CA ARG A 204 -5.66 1.48 10.09
C ARG A 204 -5.04 2.53 9.17
N ARG A 205 -4.85 3.75 9.69
CA ARG A 205 -4.28 4.88 8.94
C ARG A 205 -2.79 4.74 8.67
N PHE A 206 -2.05 4.20 9.62
CA PHE A 206 -0.60 4.04 9.49
C PHE A 206 -0.24 2.59 9.17
N GLN A 207 0.51 2.41 8.09
CA GLN A 207 1.05 1.13 7.65
C GLN A 207 2.55 1.21 7.48
N TRP A 208 3.23 0.12 7.78
CA TRP A 208 4.65 -0.04 7.52
C TRP A 208 4.96 -1.46 7.04
N GLY A 209 6.07 -1.60 6.39
CA GLY A 209 6.46 -2.89 5.86
C GLY A 209 7.83 -2.86 5.20
N VAL A 210 8.09 -3.88 4.42
CA VAL A 210 9.34 -4.04 3.67
C VAL A 210 9.07 -3.99 2.17
N GLN A 211 10.03 -3.42 1.45
CA GLN A 211 10.05 -3.38 -0.01
C GLN A 211 11.36 -3.98 -0.49
N ALA A 212 11.29 -4.80 -1.52
CA ALA A 212 12.46 -5.28 -2.25
C ALA A 212 12.17 -5.24 -3.75
N GLY A 213 13.18 -4.95 -4.57
CA GLY A 213 12.97 -4.90 -6.01
C GLY A 213 14.25 -4.79 -6.80
N GLY A 214 14.08 -4.94 -8.12
CA GLY A 214 15.12 -4.77 -9.12
C GLY A 214 14.79 -3.62 -10.06
N GLU A 215 15.81 -3.01 -10.60
CA GLU A 215 15.68 -1.93 -11.55
C GLU A 215 16.68 -2.11 -12.68
N PHE A 216 16.21 -1.90 -13.90
CA PHE A 216 16.99 -1.94 -15.11
C PHE A 216 17.00 -0.58 -15.80
N LYS A 217 18.16 0.01 -15.98
CA LYS A 217 18.36 1.25 -16.73
C LYS A 217 18.36 0.94 -18.22
N ALA A 218 17.23 1.24 -18.87
CA ALA A 218 17.04 0.97 -20.29
C ALA A 218 17.78 1.99 -21.18
N TYR A 219 17.71 3.29 -20.81
CA TYR A 219 18.37 4.39 -21.52
C TYR A 219 19.00 5.35 -20.52
N LYS A 220 19.69 6.41 -21.03
CA LYS A 220 20.36 7.43 -20.20
C LYS A 220 19.48 7.94 -19.06
N HIS A 221 18.23 8.22 -19.35
CA HIS A 221 17.27 8.86 -18.43
C HIS A 221 16.06 7.97 -18.11
N LEU A 222 16.01 6.75 -18.62
CA LEU A 222 14.86 5.87 -18.42
C LEU A 222 15.27 4.57 -17.74
N SER A 223 14.59 4.23 -16.67
CA SER A 223 14.70 2.91 -16.03
C SER A 223 13.33 2.28 -15.80
N VAL A 224 13.32 0.96 -15.74
CA VAL A 224 12.15 0.13 -15.43
C VAL A 224 12.44 -0.63 -14.15
N SER A 225 11.50 -0.67 -13.24
CA SER A 225 11.64 -1.41 -11.97
C SER A 225 10.50 -2.40 -11.77
N LEU A 226 10.83 -3.49 -11.09
CA LEU A 226 9.87 -4.41 -10.51
C LEU A 226 10.13 -4.46 -9.00
N ASP A 227 9.13 -4.10 -8.22
CA ASP A 227 9.19 -4.00 -6.77
C ASP A 227 8.12 -4.87 -6.13
N LEU A 228 8.44 -5.52 -5.03
CA LEU A 228 7.50 -6.20 -4.15
C LEU A 228 7.43 -5.43 -2.82
N THR A 229 6.22 -5.10 -2.37
CA THR A 229 5.94 -4.52 -1.06
C THR A 229 5.12 -5.48 -0.23
N TRP A 230 5.52 -5.67 1.02
CA TRP A 230 4.84 -6.48 2.00
C TRP A 230 4.60 -5.67 3.28
N GLY A 231 3.33 -5.40 3.60
CA GLY A 231 2.95 -4.76 4.86
C GLY A 231 3.09 -5.73 6.02
N LEU A 232 3.75 -5.28 7.08
CA LEU A 232 4.03 -6.10 8.27
C LEU A 232 3.03 -5.86 9.40
N ASN A 233 2.21 -4.82 9.31
CA ASN A 233 1.05 -4.63 10.17
C ASN A 233 -0.25 -4.83 9.39
N GLY A 234 -1.26 -5.41 10.04
CA GLY A 234 -2.58 -5.64 9.45
C GLY A 234 -3.28 -4.32 9.08
N ILE A 235 -4.18 -4.39 8.10
CA ILE A 235 -4.97 -3.23 7.65
C ILE A 235 -6.00 -2.77 8.68
N PHE A 236 -6.37 -3.62 9.64
CA PHE A 236 -7.22 -3.30 10.76
C PHE A 236 -6.42 -3.15 12.06
N PRO A 237 -6.89 -2.35 13.03
CA PRO A 237 -6.35 -2.33 14.38
C PRO A 237 -6.47 -3.68 15.07
N SER A 238 -5.69 -3.90 16.13
CA SER A 238 -5.69 -5.19 16.87
C SER A 238 -6.94 -5.45 17.70
N ASP A 239 -7.71 -4.43 17.98
CA ASP A 239 -8.99 -4.45 18.71
C ASP A 239 -10.21 -4.64 17.79
N PHE A 240 -10.00 -4.66 16.47
CA PHE A 240 -11.05 -4.97 15.50
C PHE A 240 -11.42 -6.45 15.55
N GLN A 241 -12.68 -6.75 15.84
CA GLN A 241 -13.17 -8.11 16.11
C GLN A 241 -14.08 -8.69 15.01
N SER A 242 -14.51 -7.88 14.05
CA SER A 242 -15.43 -8.34 12.99
C SER A 242 -14.77 -9.30 12.00
N VAL A 243 -13.42 -9.34 11.95
CA VAL A 243 -12.63 -10.33 11.20
C VAL A 243 -11.55 -10.89 12.11
N THR A 244 -11.53 -12.21 12.26
CA THR A 244 -10.70 -12.89 13.28
C THR A 244 -9.22 -13.08 12.91
N PHE A 245 -8.81 -12.68 11.72
CA PHE A 245 -7.42 -12.80 11.26
C PHE A 245 -6.89 -11.48 10.68
N ALA A 246 -5.59 -11.29 10.81
CA ALA A 246 -4.94 -10.10 10.27
C ALA A 246 -4.80 -10.19 8.74
N LEU A 247 -5.10 -9.10 8.07
CA LEU A 247 -5.00 -8.95 6.62
C LEU A 247 -3.81 -8.06 6.27
N TYR A 248 -2.89 -8.56 5.46
CA TYR A 248 -1.64 -7.89 5.10
C TYR A 248 -1.65 -7.46 3.62
N PRO A 249 -1.29 -6.21 3.30
CA PRO A 249 -1.15 -5.77 1.92
C PRO A 249 0.13 -6.30 1.30
N ILE A 250 0.01 -7.01 0.17
CA ILE A 250 1.13 -7.56 -0.61
C ILE A 250 0.92 -7.16 -2.06
N TYR A 251 1.83 -6.33 -2.59
CA TYR A 251 1.71 -5.77 -3.93
C TYR A 251 3.02 -5.81 -4.69
N GLY A 252 2.95 -6.24 -5.95
CA GLY A 252 3.98 -6.03 -6.95
C GLY A 252 3.76 -4.70 -7.67
N THR A 253 4.83 -3.97 -7.94
CA THR A 253 4.79 -2.69 -8.66
C THR A 253 5.69 -2.76 -9.88
N LEU A 254 5.13 -2.55 -11.07
CA LEU A 254 5.90 -2.28 -12.28
C LEU A 254 6.03 -0.76 -12.42
N GLY A 255 7.25 -0.25 -12.33
CA GLY A 255 7.55 1.18 -12.33
C GLY A 255 8.42 1.60 -13.51
N PHE A 256 8.19 2.83 -13.98
CA PHE A 256 8.99 3.50 -14.99
C PHE A 256 9.50 4.81 -14.39
N HIS A 257 10.82 5.08 -14.51
CA HIS A 257 11.45 6.21 -13.85
C HIS A 257 12.26 7.03 -14.83
N TYR A 258 12.13 8.33 -14.72
CA TYR A 258 13.01 9.30 -15.38
C TYR A 258 14.10 9.74 -14.41
N LEU A 259 15.35 9.66 -14.85
CA LEU A 259 16.56 9.98 -14.09
C LEU A 259 17.09 11.33 -14.58
N PHE A 260 17.19 12.31 -13.67
CA PHE A 260 17.73 13.63 -13.96
C PHE A 260 19.24 13.67 -13.87
#